data_07bfc063e1c813ddc4ea689c2a907ac4
#
_entry.id   07bfc063e1c813ddc4ea689c2a907ac4
#
_cell.length_a   1.000
_cell.length_b   1.000
_cell.length_c   1.000
_cell.angle_alpha   90.00
_cell.angle_beta   90.00
_cell.angle_gamma   90.00
#
_symmetry.space_group_name_H-M   'P 1'
#
loop_
_entity.id
_entity.type
_entity.pdbx_description
1 polymer ?
#
loop_
_entity_poly.entity_id
_entity_poly.type
_entity_poly.pdbx_seq_one_letter_code
_entity_poly.pdbx_strand_id
1 'polypeptide(L)' 'MPRVKLGRKPNDEALISLLWGRQAAMGMPVGTMAEKAGMTPQTLRARKKSPQDFSLKELLKLGRALDIPIEELRDAIRY' A
#
# COMPACT_ATOMS: atom_id res chain seq x y z
N MET A 1 -14.37 23.96 3.90
CA MET A 1 -13.99 23.44 3.66
C MET A 1 -13.67 22.70 3.29
N PRO A 2 -13.70 22.49 2.89
CA PRO A 2 -13.50 21.55 2.45
C PRO A 2 -12.68 20.86 2.31
N ARG A 3 -12.19 20.65 2.60
CA ARG A 3 -11.43 20.00 2.50
C ARG A 3 -11.56 19.01 2.60
N VAL A 4 -12.09 18.72 2.94
CA VAL A 4 -12.28 17.77 3.16
C VAL A 4 -12.27 16.83 2.35
N LYS A 5 -12.78 16.78 1.61
CA LYS A 5 -12.66 16.00 0.73
C LYS A 5 -11.44 15.76 0.52
N LEU A 6 -10.85 16.36 1.06
CA LEU A 6 -9.61 16.21 1.00
C LEU A 6 -9.19 15.00 1.45
N GLY A 7 -9.83 14.39 2.29
CA GLY A 7 -9.46 13.18 2.80
C GLY A 7 -9.32 12.12 1.77
N ARG A 8 -10.04 12.28 0.70
CA ARG A 8 -9.96 11.33 -0.27
C ARG A 8 -8.97 11.68 -1.25
N LYS A 9 -7.81 11.30 -1.07
CA LYS A 9 -6.76 11.61 -1.99
C LYS A 9 -6.73 10.60 -3.10
N PRO A 10 -6.56 11.04 -4.34
CA PRO A 10 -6.42 10.10 -5.44
C PRO A 10 -5.29 9.12 -5.22
N ASN A 11 -4.26 9.57 -4.52
CA ASN A 11 -3.10 8.73 -4.30
C ASN A 11 -3.34 7.57 -3.37
N ASP A 12 -4.35 7.68 -2.49
CA ASP A 12 -4.71 6.55 -1.65
C ASP A 12 -5.17 5.39 -2.50
N GLU A 13 -6.00 5.66 -3.50
CA GLU A 13 -6.47 4.61 -4.38
C GLU A 13 -5.36 4.10 -5.28
N ALA A 14 -4.50 4.99 -5.75
CA ALA A 14 -3.40 4.58 -6.59
C ALA A 14 -2.45 3.66 -5.84
N LEU A 15 -2.18 3.97 -4.58
CA LEU A 15 -1.31 3.15 -3.76
C LEU A 15 -1.91 1.77 -3.54
N ILE A 16 -3.19 1.72 -3.19
CA ILE A 16 -3.86 0.45 -2.95
C ILE A 16 -3.90 -0.38 -4.23
N SER A 17 -4.22 0.24 -5.36
CA SER A 17 -4.25 -0.46 -6.64
C SER A 17 -2.87 -1.02 -7.00
N LEU A 18 -1.82 -0.25 -6.74
CA LEU A 18 -0.48 -0.70 -7.04
C LEU A 18 -0.09 -1.90 -6.19
N LEU A 19 -0.30 -1.81 -4.88
CA LEU A 19 0.11 -2.87 -3.98
C LEU A 19 -0.70 -4.13 -4.20
N TRP A 20 -2.02 -4.01 -4.20
CA TRP A 20 -2.87 -5.19 -4.31
C TRP A 20 -2.94 -5.72 -5.73
N GLY A 21 -2.75 -4.86 -6.72
CA GLY A 21 -2.66 -5.29 -8.09
C GLY A 21 -1.42 -6.17 -8.31
N ARG A 22 -0.28 -5.77 -7.74
CA ARG A 22 0.92 -6.57 -7.85
C ARG A 22 0.77 -7.88 -7.07
N GLN A 23 0.16 -7.80 -5.89
CA GLN A 23 -0.06 -8.99 -5.08
C GLN A 23 -0.90 -10.01 -5.86
N ALA A 24 -1.94 -9.56 -6.53
CA ALA A 24 -2.79 -10.45 -7.31
C ALA A 24 -2.04 -10.99 -8.53
N ALA A 25 -1.27 -10.14 -9.19
CA ALA A 25 -0.52 -10.55 -10.37
C ALA A 25 0.54 -11.60 -10.04
N MET A 26 1.11 -11.52 -8.84
CA MET A 26 2.11 -12.48 -8.40
C MET A 26 1.50 -13.72 -7.77
N GLY A 27 0.19 -13.71 -7.55
CA GLY A 27 -0.47 -14.81 -6.87
C GLY A 27 -0.06 -14.95 -5.42
N MET A 28 0.38 -13.87 -4.79
CA MET A 28 0.88 -13.91 -3.42
C MET A 28 -0.28 -13.87 -2.45
N PRO A 29 -0.35 -14.81 -1.48
CA PRO A 29 -1.39 -14.75 -0.46
C PRO A 29 -1.23 -13.51 0.40
N VAL A 30 -2.36 -12.98 0.88
CA VAL A 30 -2.34 -11.79 1.72
C VAL A 30 -1.54 -12.03 3.00
N GLY A 31 -1.63 -13.24 3.56
CA GLY A 31 -0.84 -13.56 4.74
C GLY A 31 0.66 -13.45 4.50
N THR A 32 1.12 -13.93 3.34
CA THR A 32 2.52 -13.83 2.99
C THR A 32 2.92 -12.39 2.78
N MET A 33 2.06 -11.62 2.11
CA MET A 33 2.31 -10.21 1.90
C MET A 33 2.48 -9.47 3.22
N ALA A 34 1.61 -9.75 4.17
CA ALA A 34 1.68 -9.12 5.49
C ALA A 34 2.97 -9.51 6.21
N GLU A 35 3.31 -10.79 6.14
CA GLU A 35 4.50 -11.28 6.80
C GLU A 35 5.75 -10.59 6.27
N LYS A 36 5.83 -10.42 4.97
CA LYS A 36 6.99 -9.77 4.35
C LYS A 36 7.05 -8.29 4.72
N ALA A 37 5.92 -7.68 5.04
CA ALA A 37 5.88 -6.29 5.47
C ALA A 37 6.08 -6.15 6.97
N GLY A 38 6.20 -7.27 7.68
CA GLY A 38 6.41 -7.24 9.12
C GLY A 38 5.16 -6.93 9.90
N MET A 39 4.00 -7.32 9.39
CA MET A 39 2.75 -7.03 10.08
C MET A 39 1.83 -8.24 9.98
N THR A 40 0.74 -8.23 10.76
CA THR A 40 -0.24 -9.30 10.70
C THR A 40 -1.20 -9.04 9.53
N PRO A 41 -1.90 -10.09 9.04
CA PRO A 41 -2.88 -9.86 7.98
C PRO A 41 -3.98 -8.88 8.40
N GLN A 42 -4.36 -8.89 9.68
CA GLN A 42 -5.35 -7.95 10.16
C GLN A 42 -4.87 -6.51 10.05
N THR A 43 -3.61 -6.28 10.43
CA THR A 43 -3.02 -4.96 10.32
C THR A 43 -2.95 -4.53 8.87
N LEU A 44 -2.59 -5.44 7.98
CA LEU A 44 -2.51 -5.12 6.56
C LEU A 44 -3.87 -4.71 6.01
N ARG A 45 -4.93 -5.44 6.41
CA ARG A 45 -6.27 -5.08 5.99
C ARG A 45 -6.68 -3.71 6.52
N ALA A 46 -6.30 -3.39 7.75
CA ALA A 46 -6.58 -2.08 8.31
C ALA A 46 -5.88 -0.99 7.51
N ARG A 47 -4.64 -1.24 7.10
CA ARG A 47 -3.89 -0.29 6.26
C ARG A 47 -4.56 -0.11 4.90
N LYS A 48 -5.16 -1.18 4.37
CA LYS A 48 -5.85 -1.08 3.10
C LYS A 48 -7.01 -0.12 3.19
N LYS A 49 -7.71 -0.11 4.32
CA LYS A 49 -8.81 0.81 4.52
C LYS A 49 -8.34 2.22 4.81
N SER A 50 -7.18 2.36 5.44
CA SER A 50 -6.62 3.65 5.80
C SER A 50 -5.19 3.74 5.32
N PRO A 51 -4.98 3.96 4.02
CA PRO A 51 -3.62 3.94 3.46
C PRO A 51 -2.69 4.97 4.08
N GLN A 52 -3.23 6.05 4.62
CA GLN A 52 -2.40 7.06 5.24
C GLN A 52 -1.71 6.53 6.51
N ASP A 53 -2.14 5.39 7.03
CA ASP A 53 -1.52 4.81 8.21
C ASP A 53 -0.29 3.98 7.89
N PHE A 54 -0.02 3.71 6.63
CA PHE A 54 1.20 3.01 6.25
C PHE A 54 2.40 3.83 6.67
N SER A 55 3.38 3.18 7.31
CA SER A 55 4.65 3.83 7.56
C SER A 55 5.52 3.69 6.31
N LEU A 56 6.51 4.56 6.21
CA LEU A 56 7.43 4.48 5.09
C LEU A 56 8.16 3.14 5.09
N LYS A 57 8.53 2.66 6.26
CA LYS A 57 9.20 1.39 6.38
C LYS A 57 8.35 0.24 5.85
N GLU A 58 7.04 0.27 6.20
CA GLU A 58 6.13 -0.75 5.71
C GLU A 58 6.01 -0.71 4.20
N LEU A 59 5.91 0.48 3.64
CA LEU A 59 5.80 0.63 2.19
C LEU A 59 7.05 0.16 1.48
N LEU A 60 8.22 0.43 2.04
CA LEU A 60 9.46 -0.02 1.44
C LEU A 60 9.56 -1.55 1.47
N LYS A 61 9.13 -2.16 2.56
CA LYS A 61 9.12 -3.62 2.65
C LYS A 61 8.15 -4.23 1.66
N LEU A 62 6.97 -3.64 1.53
CA LEU A 62 5.99 -4.12 0.56
C LEU A 62 6.49 -3.94 -0.87
N GLY A 63 7.11 -2.82 -1.16
CA GLY A 63 7.66 -2.59 -2.48
C GLY A 63 8.67 -3.63 -2.85
N ARG A 64 9.53 -3.99 -1.91
CA ARG A 64 10.52 -5.01 -2.14
C ARG A 64 9.88 -6.38 -2.34
N ALA A 65 8.91 -6.70 -1.50
CA ALA A 65 8.24 -8.00 -1.56
C ALA A 65 7.46 -8.17 -2.86
N LEU A 66 6.88 -7.09 -3.34
CA LEU A 66 6.05 -7.12 -4.55
C LEU A 66 6.83 -6.74 -5.80
N ASP A 67 8.13 -6.53 -5.66
CA ASP A 67 9.01 -6.20 -6.78
C ASP A 67 8.53 -4.94 -7.51
N ILE A 68 8.20 -3.92 -6.72
CA ILE A 68 7.76 -2.64 -7.25
C ILE A 68 8.93 -1.68 -7.26
N PRO A 69 9.26 -1.07 -8.40
CA PRO A 69 10.34 -0.09 -8.43
C PRO A 69 10.03 1.07 -7.50
N ILE A 70 11.08 1.59 -6.87
CA ILE A 70 10.89 2.67 -5.90
C ILE A 70 10.23 3.89 -6.54
N GLU A 71 10.48 4.13 -7.81
CA GLU A 71 9.88 5.26 -8.51
C GLU A 71 8.37 5.10 -8.63
N GLU A 72 7.90 3.88 -8.93
CA GLU A 72 6.47 3.64 -9.01
C GLU A 72 5.80 3.81 -7.67
N LEU A 73 6.45 3.31 -6.62
CA LEU A 73 5.92 3.43 -5.28
C LEU A 73 5.83 4.89 -4.87
N ARG A 74 6.88 5.64 -5.15
CA ARG A 74 6.90 7.06 -4.81
C ARG A 74 5.83 7.83 -5.56
N ASP A 75 5.63 7.51 -6.84
CA ASP A 75 4.62 8.19 -7.63
C ASP A 75 3.21 7.90 -7.13
N ALA A 76 2.99 6.70 -6.59
CA ALA A 76 1.68 6.35 -6.06
C ALA A 76 1.42 7.04 -4.72
N ILE A 77 2.47 7.40 -3.99
CA ILE A 77 2.31 8.03 -2.69
C ILE A 77 2.08 9.53 -2.79
N ARG A 78 2.77 10.18 -3.71
CA ARG A 78 2.69 11.63 -3.78
C ARG A 78 1.54 12.09 -4.66
N TYR A 79 1.12 13.31 -4.48
CA TYR A 79 0.12 13.88 -5.37
C TYR A 79 0.34 15.36 -5.63
#